data_253a7e5f4fc14143f270b4d9fb3b5b2a
#
_entry.id   253a7e5f4fc14143f270b4d9fb3b5b2a
#
_cell.length_a   1.000
_cell.length_b   1.000
_cell.length_c   1.000
_cell.angle_alpha   90.00
_cell.angle_beta   90.00
_cell.angle_gamma   90.00
#
_symmetry.space_group_name_H-M   'P 1'
#
loop_
_entity.id
_entity.type
_entity.pdbx_description
1 polymer ?
#
loop_
_entity_poly.entity_id
_entity_poly.type
_entity_poly.pdbx_seq_one_letter_code
_entity_poly.pdbx_strand_id
1 'polypeptide(L)'
;MLKLENLTKRYNTGDLALQGIDLNIPSGQVLALIGPSGAGKSTLIRCINRLVEPTNGSAILNEVNLTKLSSRALRKSRRKMGMIFQEYALVERLTVMENVLSGRLGYVGFWKSFLRRFPKKDVNEAFRLLDRVGLLEMADKRADELSGGQRQRVGICRALIQDPDLLLVDEPTASLDPKTSRQIMRLINELCQERGLTAIINIHDVLLAQMFSQRIVGLALGNIVYDGSPEGLTPEVLTKIYGEEDWSATIEKVDDEDEEV
;
A
#
# COMPACT_ATOMS: atom_id res chain seq x y z
N MET A 1 -14.46 -7.81 -4.88
CA MET A 1 -13.62 -6.62 -5.00
C MET A 1 -12.29 -6.92 -5.69
N LEU A 2 -11.25 -7.45 -5.07
CA LEU A 2 -10.04 -7.91 -5.76
C LEU A 2 -9.94 -9.44 -5.69
N LYS A 3 -9.71 -10.08 -6.84
CA LYS A 3 -9.49 -11.52 -6.93
C LYS A 3 -8.21 -11.79 -7.74
N LEU A 4 -7.33 -12.59 -7.19
CA LEU A 4 -6.14 -13.11 -7.85
C LEU A 4 -6.38 -14.59 -8.15
N GLU A 5 -6.09 -15.03 -9.37
CA GLU A 5 -6.27 -16.39 -9.82
C GLU A 5 -4.96 -16.90 -10.42
N ASN A 6 -4.35 -17.86 -9.77
CA ASN A 6 -3.10 -18.52 -10.19
C ASN A 6 -2.02 -17.51 -10.61
N LEU A 7 -1.90 -16.38 -9.87
CA LEU A 7 -1.00 -15.29 -10.25
C LEU A 7 0.45 -15.71 -10.05
N THR A 8 1.20 -15.75 -11.15
CA THR A 8 2.58 -16.24 -11.18
C THR A 8 3.51 -15.17 -11.74
N LYS A 9 4.68 -15.01 -11.15
CA LYS A 9 5.73 -14.15 -11.68
C LYS A 9 7.08 -14.87 -11.68
N ARG A 10 7.63 -15.04 -12.88
CA ARG A 10 9.01 -15.45 -13.11
C ARG A 10 9.79 -14.29 -13.74
N TYR A 11 10.91 -13.93 -13.18
CA TYR A 11 11.80 -12.93 -13.75
C TYR A 11 12.72 -13.54 -14.83
N ASN A 12 13.32 -12.70 -15.66
CA ASN A 12 14.23 -13.13 -16.72
C ASN A 12 15.51 -13.81 -16.17
N THR A 13 15.86 -13.55 -14.91
CA THR A 13 16.92 -14.24 -14.16
C THR A 13 16.61 -15.72 -13.89
N GLY A 14 15.37 -16.16 -14.10
CA GLY A 14 14.87 -17.49 -13.77
C GLY A 14 14.15 -17.55 -12.42
N ASP A 15 14.29 -16.52 -11.58
CA ASP A 15 13.71 -16.47 -10.24
C ASP A 15 12.18 -16.48 -10.28
N LEU A 16 11.56 -17.37 -9.54
CA LEU A 16 10.12 -17.54 -9.41
C LEU A 16 9.64 -16.78 -8.16
N ALA A 17 9.27 -15.52 -8.35
CA ALA A 17 8.90 -14.63 -7.24
C ALA A 17 7.46 -14.83 -6.74
N LEU A 18 6.55 -15.34 -7.59
CA LEU A 18 5.18 -15.72 -7.21
C LEU A 18 4.84 -17.06 -7.86
N GLN A 19 4.24 -17.97 -7.09
CA GLN A 19 4.00 -19.36 -7.47
C GLN A 19 2.50 -19.71 -7.43
N GLY A 20 1.71 -19.11 -8.33
CA GLY A 20 0.29 -19.44 -8.43
C GLY A 20 -0.53 -18.92 -7.26
N ILE A 21 -0.43 -17.63 -6.98
CA ILE A 21 -1.17 -16.98 -5.88
C ILE A 21 -2.66 -16.91 -6.20
N ASP A 22 -3.46 -17.55 -5.36
CA ASP A 22 -4.90 -17.42 -5.30
C ASP A 22 -5.28 -16.62 -4.06
N LEU A 23 -5.98 -15.49 -4.22
CA LEU A 23 -6.38 -14.62 -3.12
C LEU A 23 -7.65 -13.88 -3.47
N ASN A 24 -8.61 -13.84 -2.55
CA ASN A 24 -9.83 -13.07 -2.69
C ASN A 24 -9.95 -12.06 -1.55
N ILE A 25 -10.06 -10.76 -1.90
CA ILE A 25 -10.13 -9.67 -0.92
C ILE A 25 -11.47 -8.94 -1.13
N PRO A 26 -12.39 -9.01 -0.16
CA PRO A 26 -13.65 -8.30 -0.21
C PRO A 26 -13.46 -6.78 -0.14
N SER A 27 -14.50 -6.02 -0.50
CA SER A 27 -14.49 -4.57 -0.40
C SER A 27 -14.40 -4.11 1.05
N GLY A 28 -13.61 -3.07 1.30
CA GLY A 28 -13.45 -2.46 2.62
C GLY A 28 -12.52 -3.21 3.58
N GLN A 29 -11.91 -4.32 3.16
CA GLN A 29 -10.97 -5.06 3.99
C GLN A 29 -9.56 -4.48 3.95
N VAL A 30 -8.96 -4.29 5.12
CA VAL A 30 -7.53 -3.97 5.27
C VAL A 30 -6.77 -5.27 5.52
N LEU A 31 -5.88 -5.62 4.59
CA LEU A 31 -5.08 -6.84 4.60
C LEU A 31 -3.59 -6.49 4.70
N ALA A 32 -2.89 -7.12 5.64
CA ALA A 32 -1.44 -7.06 5.72
C ALA A 32 -0.79 -8.24 4.96
N LEU A 33 0.28 -7.95 4.22
CA LEU A 33 1.19 -8.94 3.66
C LEU A 33 2.45 -8.97 4.53
N ILE A 34 2.76 -10.12 5.11
CA ILE A 34 3.98 -10.35 5.90
C ILE A 34 4.85 -11.44 5.28
N GLY A 35 6.10 -11.53 5.71
CA GLY A 35 7.05 -12.55 5.27
C GLY A 35 8.46 -12.00 5.12
N PRO A 36 9.48 -12.87 4.97
CA PRO A 36 10.87 -12.47 4.86
C PRO A 36 11.14 -11.62 3.61
N SER A 37 12.32 -10.98 3.59
CA SER A 37 12.82 -10.31 2.38
C SER A 37 12.91 -11.32 1.24
N GLY A 38 12.48 -10.92 0.04
CA GLY A 38 12.44 -11.81 -1.11
C GLY A 38 11.24 -12.78 -1.18
N ALA A 39 10.33 -12.81 -0.20
CA ALA A 39 9.15 -13.69 -0.22
C ALA A 39 8.15 -13.39 -1.36
N GLY A 40 8.28 -12.25 -2.06
CA GLY A 40 7.41 -11.89 -3.19
C GLY A 40 6.38 -10.80 -2.90
N LYS A 41 6.33 -10.23 -1.67
CA LYS A 41 5.33 -9.24 -1.23
C LYS A 41 5.22 -8.01 -2.14
N SER A 42 6.32 -7.28 -2.34
CA SER A 42 6.35 -6.11 -3.24
C SER A 42 6.09 -6.50 -4.69
N THR A 43 6.54 -7.70 -5.12
CA THR A 43 6.23 -8.23 -6.45
C THR A 43 4.73 -8.46 -6.61
N LEU A 44 4.05 -9.01 -5.60
CA LEU A 44 2.61 -9.23 -5.61
C LEU A 44 1.85 -7.90 -5.78
N ILE A 45 2.15 -6.89 -4.95
CA ILE A 45 1.57 -5.55 -5.05
C ILE A 45 1.79 -4.94 -6.45
N ARG A 46 3.02 -5.05 -6.97
CA ARG A 46 3.37 -4.52 -8.29
C ARG A 46 2.78 -5.31 -9.45
N CYS A 47 2.47 -6.59 -9.28
CA CYS A 47 1.73 -7.38 -10.26
C CYS A 47 0.23 -7.03 -10.28
N ILE A 48 -0.39 -6.72 -9.14
CA ILE A 48 -1.80 -6.31 -9.06
C ILE A 48 -2.04 -5.06 -9.91
N ASN A 49 -1.21 -4.03 -9.79
CA ASN A 49 -1.35 -2.80 -10.57
C ASN A 49 -0.62 -2.85 -11.94
N ARG A 50 -0.01 -4.00 -12.28
CA ARG A 50 0.80 -4.23 -13.48
C ARG A 50 1.95 -3.23 -13.68
N LEU A 51 2.54 -2.72 -12.60
CA LEU A 51 3.89 -2.11 -12.68
C LEU A 51 4.92 -3.17 -13.02
N VAL A 52 4.69 -4.41 -12.57
CA VAL A 52 5.39 -5.62 -13.01
C VAL A 52 4.37 -6.50 -13.70
N GLU A 53 4.65 -6.90 -14.96
CA GLU A 53 3.76 -7.81 -15.68
C GLU A 53 3.83 -9.21 -15.06
N PRO A 54 2.70 -9.80 -14.65
CA PRO A 54 2.68 -11.21 -14.25
C PRO A 54 3.02 -12.12 -15.43
N THR A 55 3.60 -13.28 -15.17
CA THR A 55 3.92 -14.28 -16.20
C THR A 55 2.67 -15.08 -16.57
N ASN A 56 1.86 -15.46 -15.59
CA ASN A 56 0.61 -16.18 -15.79
C ASN A 56 -0.42 -15.72 -14.74
N GLY A 57 -1.66 -16.16 -14.91
CA GLY A 57 -2.77 -15.90 -14.01
C GLY A 57 -3.48 -14.58 -14.25
N SER A 58 -4.36 -14.22 -13.33
CA SER A 58 -5.22 -13.06 -13.44
C SER A 58 -5.24 -12.22 -12.16
N ALA A 59 -5.33 -10.90 -12.33
CA ALA A 59 -5.72 -9.96 -11.28
C ALA A 59 -7.01 -9.26 -11.71
N ILE A 60 -8.09 -9.44 -10.95
CA ILE A 60 -9.44 -8.97 -11.27
C ILE A 60 -9.87 -7.98 -10.20
N LEU A 61 -10.10 -6.72 -10.58
CA LEU A 61 -10.56 -5.65 -9.71
C LEU A 61 -11.96 -5.22 -10.15
N ASN A 62 -12.96 -5.32 -9.26
CA ASN A 62 -14.34 -4.96 -9.57
C ASN A 62 -14.79 -5.57 -10.91
N GLU A 63 -14.63 -6.89 -11.07
CA GLU A 63 -14.97 -7.68 -12.27
C GLU A 63 -14.12 -7.36 -13.52
N VAL A 64 -13.21 -6.40 -13.46
CA VAL A 64 -12.31 -6.05 -14.56
C VAL A 64 -11.00 -6.82 -14.44
N ASN A 65 -10.72 -7.70 -15.39
CA ASN A 65 -9.44 -8.41 -15.45
C ASN A 65 -8.33 -7.48 -15.92
N LEU A 66 -7.49 -7.04 -14.97
CA LEU A 66 -6.41 -6.08 -15.21
C LEU A 66 -5.32 -6.64 -16.12
N THR A 67 -5.06 -7.97 -16.06
CA THR A 67 -3.97 -8.60 -16.83
C THR A 67 -4.27 -8.64 -18.34
N LYS A 68 -5.55 -8.54 -18.73
CA LYS A 68 -5.99 -8.56 -20.13
C LYS A 68 -6.19 -7.18 -20.74
N LEU A 69 -6.03 -6.10 -19.96
CA LEU A 69 -6.29 -4.74 -20.44
C LEU A 69 -5.19 -4.24 -21.37
N SER A 70 -5.58 -3.51 -22.41
CA SER A 70 -4.65 -2.69 -23.19
C SER A 70 -4.03 -1.59 -22.32
N SER A 71 -2.88 -1.04 -22.72
CA SER A 71 -2.19 0.02 -21.98
C SER A 71 -3.06 1.26 -21.70
N ARG A 72 -3.98 1.59 -22.64
CA ARG A 72 -4.91 2.71 -22.46
C ARG A 72 -5.99 2.39 -21.42
N ALA A 73 -6.57 1.20 -21.46
CA ALA A 73 -7.57 0.74 -20.50
C ALA A 73 -6.95 0.56 -19.11
N LEU A 74 -5.74 0.00 -19.01
CA LEU A 74 -5.00 -0.14 -17.75
C LEU A 74 -4.72 1.20 -17.09
N ARG A 75 -4.30 2.23 -17.84
CA ARG A 75 -4.13 3.60 -17.31
C ARG A 75 -5.43 4.14 -16.70
N LYS A 76 -6.58 3.81 -17.31
CA LYS A 76 -7.89 4.20 -16.76
C LYS A 76 -8.20 3.44 -15.47
N SER A 77 -7.94 2.13 -15.42
CA SER A 77 -8.15 1.32 -14.21
C SER A 77 -7.23 1.72 -13.07
N ARG A 78 -5.96 2.09 -13.34
CA ARG A 78 -5.01 2.59 -12.33
C ARG A 78 -5.45 3.88 -11.63
N ARG A 79 -6.38 4.65 -12.20
CA ARG A 79 -6.98 5.82 -11.51
C ARG A 79 -7.75 5.42 -10.26
N LYS A 80 -8.24 4.16 -10.22
CA LYS A 80 -8.98 3.59 -9.10
C LYS A 80 -8.09 2.78 -8.14
N MET A 81 -6.78 2.86 -8.33
CA MET A 81 -5.78 2.23 -7.47
C MET A 81 -4.82 3.28 -6.95
N GLY A 82 -4.88 3.60 -5.66
CA GLY A 82 -3.89 4.41 -4.99
C GLY A 82 -2.64 3.57 -4.70
N MET A 83 -1.46 4.15 -4.87
CA MET A 83 -0.20 3.49 -4.53
C MET A 83 0.63 4.36 -3.60
N ILE A 84 1.02 3.79 -2.45
CA ILE A 84 1.97 4.37 -1.50
C ILE A 84 3.26 3.55 -1.63
N PHE A 85 4.38 4.23 -1.89
CA PHE A 85 5.67 3.62 -2.15
C PHE A 85 6.59 3.72 -0.94
N GLN A 86 7.50 2.79 -0.78
CA GLN A 86 8.52 2.74 0.25
C GLN A 86 9.40 4.00 0.27
N GLU A 87 9.87 4.47 -0.91
CA GLU A 87 10.71 5.65 -1.05
C GLU A 87 9.90 6.93 -1.31
N TYR A 88 8.66 7.01 -0.82
CA TYR A 88 7.72 8.14 -0.99
C TYR A 88 7.39 8.45 -2.46
N ALA A 89 8.31 8.28 -3.39
CA ALA A 89 8.23 8.60 -4.82
C ALA A 89 7.71 10.03 -5.09
N LEU A 90 8.09 10.98 -4.25
CA LEU A 90 7.77 12.41 -4.43
C LEU A 90 8.75 13.04 -5.41
N VAL A 91 8.29 14.08 -6.10
CA VAL A 91 9.17 14.95 -6.89
C VAL A 91 9.73 16.00 -5.93
N GLU A 92 11.00 15.87 -5.55
CA GLU A 92 11.63 16.63 -4.47
C GLU A 92 11.53 18.16 -4.67
N ARG A 93 11.70 18.64 -5.91
CA ARG A 93 11.66 20.08 -6.24
C ARG A 93 10.25 20.67 -6.34
N LEU A 94 9.21 19.84 -6.30
CA LEU A 94 7.83 20.31 -6.28
C LEU A 94 7.37 20.57 -4.85
N THR A 95 6.40 21.48 -4.72
CA THR A 95 5.75 21.74 -3.43
C THR A 95 4.94 20.54 -2.96
N VAL A 96 4.58 20.54 -1.69
CA VAL A 96 3.66 19.56 -1.08
C VAL A 96 2.35 19.51 -1.86
N MET A 97 1.73 20.67 -2.10
CA MET A 97 0.49 20.80 -2.88
C MET A 97 0.64 20.21 -4.29
N GLU A 98 1.72 20.54 -4.99
CA GLU A 98 1.97 20.01 -6.35
C GLU A 98 2.16 18.49 -6.36
N ASN A 99 2.86 17.93 -5.37
CA ASN A 99 3.01 16.49 -5.21
C ASN A 99 1.65 15.81 -4.97
N VAL A 100 0.81 16.34 -4.08
CA VAL A 100 -0.54 15.80 -3.85
C VAL A 100 -1.37 15.87 -5.14
N LEU A 101 -1.43 17.04 -5.79
CA LEU A 101 -2.20 17.23 -7.02
C LEU A 101 -1.70 16.36 -8.18
N SER A 102 -0.43 15.92 -8.17
CA SER A 102 0.09 14.98 -9.17
C SER A 102 -0.72 13.68 -9.24
N GLY A 103 -1.35 13.24 -8.13
CA GLY A 103 -2.27 12.10 -8.10
C GLY A 103 -3.48 12.28 -9.03
N ARG A 104 -3.86 13.53 -9.39
CA ARG A 104 -4.97 13.83 -10.32
C ARG A 104 -4.55 13.91 -11.79
N LEU A 105 -3.26 13.75 -12.11
CA LEU A 105 -2.77 13.84 -13.50
C LEU A 105 -3.48 12.89 -14.46
N GLY A 106 -3.92 11.73 -13.96
CA GLY A 106 -4.71 10.79 -14.76
C GLY A 106 -6.09 11.31 -15.19
N TYR A 107 -6.63 12.36 -14.57
CA TYR A 107 -7.98 12.89 -14.77
C TYR A 107 -8.02 14.22 -15.52
N VAL A 108 -6.87 14.89 -15.66
CA VAL A 108 -6.76 16.18 -16.35
C VAL A 108 -6.12 16.01 -17.73
N GLY A 109 -6.52 16.84 -18.69
CA GLY A 109 -5.94 16.82 -20.02
C GLY A 109 -4.51 17.37 -20.04
N PHE A 110 -3.72 16.98 -21.05
CA PHE A 110 -2.31 17.33 -21.19
C PHE A 110 -2.00 18.81 -20.96
N TRP A 111 -2.68 19.72 -21.63
CA TRP A 111 -2.43 21.17 -21.52
C TRP A 111 -2.72 21.73 -20.13
N LYS A 112 -3.78 21.25 -19.47
CA LYS A 112 -4.08 21.67 -18.09
C LYS A 112 -3.03 21.14 -17.11
N SER A 113 -2.60 19.91 -17.31
CA SER A 113 -1.54 19.27 -16.52
C SER A 113 -0.21 20.02 -16.69
N PHE A 114 0.18 20.30 -17.93
CA PHE A 114 1.42 21.02 -18.25
C PHE A 114 1.45 22.44 -17.63
N LEU A 115 0.32 23.15 -17.69
CA LEU A 115 0.16 24.48 -17.08
C LEU A 115 -0.16 24.43 -15.58
N ARG A 116 -0.14 23.25 -14.95
CA ARG A 116 -0.47 23.03 -13.52
C ARG A 116 -1.84 23.59 -13.12
N ARG A 117 -2.79 23.61 -14.05
CA ARG A 117 -4.14 24.13 -13.84
C ARG A 117 -5.09 22.97 -13.48
N PHE A 118 -5.22 22.72 -12.19
CA PHE A 118 -6.14 21.72 -11.66
C PHE A 118 -7.56 22.34 -11.43
N PRO A 119 -8.63 21.54 -11.54
CA PRO A 119 -9.98 21.96 -11.15
C PRO A 119 -10.02 22.40 -9.68
N LYS A 120 -10.81 23.43 -9.37
CA LYS A 120 -10.96 23.93 -7.99
C LYS A 120 -11.36 22.84 -6.99
N LYS A 121 -12.20 21.88 -7.40
CA LYS A 121 -12.59 20.74 -6.58
C LYS A 121 -11.39 19.86 -6.16
N ASP A 122 -10.44 19.64 -7.06
CA ASP A 122 -9.26 18.83 -6.79
C ASP A 122 -8.28 19.58 -5.85
N VAL A 123 -8.17 20.90 -6.03
CA VAL A 123 -7.37 21.77 -5.12
C VAL A 123 -8.00 21.80 -3.73
N ASN A 124 -9.31 21.95 -3.61
CA ASN A 124 -10.01 21.92 -2.32
C ASN A 124 -9.87 20.56 -1.62
N GLU A 125 -9.95 19.46 -2.38
CA GLU A 125 -9.74 18.12 -1.81
C GLU A 125 -8.28 17.93 -1.37
N ALA A 126 -7.31 18.46 -2.11
CA ALA A 126 -5.90 18.44 -1.69
C ALA A 126 -5.69 19.18 -0.34
N PHE A 127 -6.32 20.35 -0.17
CA PHE A 127 -6.27 21.07 1.10
C PHE A 127 -6.91 20.27 2.25
N ARG A 128 -8.07 19.63 2.03
CA ARG A 128 -8.72 18.78 3.04
C ARG A 128 -7.83 17.61 3.45
N LEU A 129 -7.20 16.95 2.48
CA LEU A 129 -6.28 15.85 2.76
C LEU A 129 -5.05 16.32 3.53
N LEU A 130 -4.46 17.45 3.16
CA LEU A 130 -3.32 18.03 3.87
C LEU A 130 -3.68 18.43 5.29
N ASP A 131 -4.86 18.99 5.52
CA ASP A 131 -5.39 19.31 6.84
C ASP A 131 -5.53 18.04 7.68
N ARG A 132 -6.18 16.99 7.13
CA ARG A 132 -6.39 15.68 7.79
C ARG A 132 -5.08 15.02 8.25
N VAL A 133 -3.98 15.24 7.53
CA VAL A 133 -2.66 14.68 7.89
C VAL A 133 -1.77 15.67 8.65
N GLY A 134 -2.27 16.86 9.00
CA GLY A 134 -1.54 17.90 9.74
C GLY A 134 -0.41 18.57 8.95
N LEU A 135 -0.58 18.73 7.63
CA LEU A 135 0.41 19.34 6.74
C LEU A 135 -0.09 20.58 5.98
N LEU A 136 -1.24 21.15 6.39
CA LEU A 136 -1.86 22.29 5.70
C LEU A 136 -0.91 23.48 5.59
N GLU A 137 -0.25 23.86 6.69
CA GLU A 137 0.71 24.95 6.76
C GLU A 137 1.99 24.73 5.92
N MET A 138 2.18 23.49 5.44
CA MET A 138 3.35 23.12 4.65
C MET A 138 3.04 23.00 3.16
N ALA A 139 1.83 23.38 2.73
CA ALA A 139 1.36 23.19 1.35
C ALA A 139 2.30 23.76 0.29
N ASP A 140 2.93 24.90 0.58
CA ASP A 140 3.84 25.60 -0.33
C ASP A 140 5.34 25.23 -0.13
N LYS A 141 5.67 24.42 0.89
CA LYS A 141 7.05 23.92 1.08
C LYS A 141 7.40 22.88 0.03
N ARG A 142 8.68 22.82 -0.32
CA ARG A 142 9.19 21.77 -1.22
C ARG A 142 9.29 20.43 -0.48
N ALA A 143 9.16 19.34 -1.24
CA ALA A 143 9.19 18.00 -0.66
C ALA A 143 10.57 17.62 -0.09
N ASP A 144 11.68 18.19 -0.62
CA ASP A 144 13.04 17.99 -0.08
C ASP A 144 13.28 18.68 1.28
N GLU A 145 12.42 19.61 1.68
CA GLU A 145 12.49 20.30 2.99
C GLU A 145 11.75 19.54 4.11
N LEU A 146 11.10 18.43 3.80
CA LEU A 146 10.26 17.68 4.73
C LEU A 146 11.03 16.55 5.42
N SER A 147 10.62 16.22 6.65
CA SER A 147 11.04 14.98 7.34
C SER A 147 10.50 13.73 6.64
N GLY A 148 11.07 12.54 6.94
CA GLY A 148 10.61 11.27 6.39
C GLY A 148 9.12 11.01 6.63
N GLY A 149 8.64 11.18 7.86
CA GLY A 149 7.22 11.01 8.19
C GLY A 149 6.30 12.03 7.50
N GLN A 150 6.77 13.28 7.32
CA GLN A 150 6.03 14.28 6.55
C GLN A 150 5.95 13.90 5.06
N ARG A 151 7.06 13.45 4.46
CA ARG A 151 7.07 12.95 3.07
C ARG A 151 6.11 11.77 2.89
N GLN A 152 6.06 10.84 3.87
CA GLN A 152 5.13 9.72 3.84
C GLN A 152 3.67 10.19 3.85
N ARG A 153 3.32 11.16 4.70
CA ARG A 153 1.97 11.75 4.74
C ARG A 153 1.59 12.42 3.42
N VAL A 154 2.52 13.11 2.76
CA VAL A 154 2.30 13.65 1.40
C VAL A 154 2.04 12.53 0.39
N GLY A 155 2.80 11.43 0.44
CA GLY A 155 2.59 10.23 -0.39
C GLY A 155 1.20 9.61 -0.19
N ILE A 156 0.71 9.56 1.05
CA ILE A 156 -0.65 9.12 1.40
C ILE A 156 -1.68 10.05 0.76
N CYS A 157 -1.56 11.37 0.93
CA CYS A 157 -2.47 12.34 0.30
C CYS A 157 -2.50 12.21 -1.22
N ARG A 158 -1.34 12.03 -1.86
CA ARG A 158 -1.23 11.83 -3.31
C ARG A 158 -1.94 10.55 -3.78
N ALA A 159 -1.90 9.47 -3.00
CA ALA A 159 -2.62 8.25 -3.32
C ALA A 159 -4.14 8.43 -3.15
N LEU A 160 -4.57 9.08 -2.06
CA LEU A 160 -5.98 9.25 -1.72
C LEU A 160 -6.71 10.29 -2.58
N ILE A 161 -6.03 11.32 -3.10
CA ILE A 161 -6.65 12.33 -3.96
C ILE A 161 -7.15 11.72 -5.29
N GLN A 162 -6.66 10.54 -5.67
CA GLN A 162 -7.15 9.80 -6.82
C GLN A 162 -8.59 9.31 -6.64
N ASP A 163 -9.11 9.30 -5.41
CA ASP A 163 -10.38 8.65 -5.04
C ASP A 163 -10.38 7.17 -5.45
N PRO A 164 -9.44 6.37 -4.87
CA PRO A 164 -9.24 4.98 -5.25
C PRO A 164 -10.31 4.07 -4.64
N ASP A 165 -10.54 2.90 -5.28
CA ASP A 165 -11.30 1.78 -4.71
C ASP A 165 -10.35 0.81 -3.96
N LEU A 166 -9.08 0.76 -4.36
CA LEU A 166 -8.04 -0.10 -3.80
C LEU A 166 -6.79 0.72 -3.46
N LEU A 167 -6.29 0.59 -2.25
CA LEU A 167 -5.03 1.16 -1.80
C LEU A 167 -3.97 0.05 -1.74
N LEU A 168 -2.87 0.24 -2.46
CA LEU A 168 -1.71 -0.63 -2.46
C LEU A 168 -0.57 0.08 -1.74
N VAL A 169 -0.04 -0.52 -0.68
CA VAL A 169 0.93 0.10 0.21
C VAL A 169 2.16 -0.79 0.29
N ASP A 170 3.29 -0.30 -0.21
CA ASP A 170 4.54 -1.05 -0.25
C ASP A 170 5.51 -0.46 0.80
N GLU A 171 5.61 -1.12 1.97
CA GLU A 171 6.50 -0.79 3.09
C GLU A 171 6.43 0.67 3.57
N PRO A 172 5.27 1.14 4.06
CA PRO A 172 5.07 2.56 4.35
C PRO A 172 5.90 3.09 5.53
N THR A 173 6.56 2.22 6.28
CA THR A 173 7.26 2.55 7.54
C THR A 173 8.75 2.18 7.54
N ALA A 174 9.29 1.65 6.44
CA ALA A 174 10.64 1.06 6.39
C ALA A 174 11.80 2.01 6.77
N SER A 175 11.60 3.33 6.66
CA SER A 175 12.63 4.34 6.93
C SER A 175 12.24 5.29 8.08
N LEU A 176 11.31 4.87 8.93
CA LEU A 176 10.75 5.68 10.02
C LEU A 176 11.08 5.08 11.38
N ASP A 177 11.14 5.92 12.39
CA ASP A 177 11.26 5.48 13.78
C ASP A 177 9.96 4.77 14.25
N PRO A 178 10.01 3.94 15.31
CA PRO A 178 8.87 3.14 15.75
C PRO A 178 7.61 3.98 16.07
N LYS A 179 7.78 5.16 16.71
CA LYS A 179 6.67 6.04 17.05
C LYS A 179 6.00 6.60 15.79
N THR A 180 6.79 7.10 14.85
CA THR A 180 6.29 7.61 13.57
C THR A 180 5.65 6.49 12.75
N SER A 181 6.22 5.28 12.77
CA SER A 181 5.68 4.10 12.11
C SER A 181 4.26 3.78 12.59
N ARG A 182 4.03 3.72 13.91
CA ARG A 182 2.69 3.54 14.48
C ARG A 182 1.72 4.64 14.05
N GLN A 183 2.16 5.90 14.08
CA GLN A 183 1.32 7.03 13.64
C GLN A 183 0.91 6.94 12.16
N ILE A 184 1.83 6.53 11.29
CA ILE A 184 1.55 6.36 9.86
C ILE A 184 0.59 5.19 9.63
N MET A 185 0.79 4.06 10.31
CA MET A 185 -0.11 2.90 10.19
C MET A 185 -1.51 3.22 10.70
N ARG A 186 -1.62 3.86 11.86
CA ARG A 186 -2.90 4.35 12.41
C ARG A 186 -3.60 5.27 11.41
N LEU A 187 -2.89 6.25 10.86
CA LEU A 187 -3.43 7.18 9.87
C LEU A 187 -3.95 6.45 8.61
N ILE A 188 -3.21 5.50 8.08
CA ILE A 188 -3.64 4.71 6.91
C ILE A 188 -4.91 3.92 7.25
N ASN A 189 -4.95 3.27 8.43
CA ASN A 189 -6.11 2.48 8.84
C ASN A 189 -7.36 3.36 9.03
N GLU A 190 -7.25 4.49 9.74
CA GLU A 190 -8.33 5.46 9.91
C GLU A 190 -8.88 5.94 8.56
N LEU A 191 -8.00 6.34 7.63
CA LEU A 191 -8.40 6.81 6.30
C LEU A 191 -9.05 5.71 5.47
N CYS A 192 -8.61 4.44 5.62
CA CYS A 192 -9.27 3.31 4.99
C CYS A 192 -10.68 3.09 5.55
N GLN A 193 -10.86 3.16 6.86
CA GLN A 193 -12.16 3.02 7.52
C GLN A 193 -13.10 4.17 7.16
N GLU A 194 -12.65 5.42 7.27
CA GLU A 194 -13.43 6.63 6.94
C GLU A 194 -13.98 6.60 5.51
N ARG A 195 -13.23 6.04 4.56
CA ARG A 195 -13.56 6.03 3.14
C ARG A 195 -14.08 4.67 2.63
N GLY A 196 -14.16 3.65 3.49
CA GLY A 196 -14.53 2.29 3.10
C GLY A 196 -13.57 1.66 2.09
N LEU A 197 -12.27 2.00 2.15
CA LEU A 197 -11.27 1.54 1.19
C LEU A 197 -10.83 0.12 1.47
N THR A 198 -10.60 -0.62 0.40
CA THR A 198 -9.83 -1.88 0.47
C THR A 198 -8.35 -1.56 0.43
N ALA A 199 -7.55 -2.14 1.33
CA ALA A 199 -6.11 -1.92 1.34
C ALA A 199 -5.33 -3.23 1.40
N ILE A 200 -4.21 -3.27 0.69
CA ILE A 200 -3.17 -4.30 0.81
C ILE A 200 -1.89 -3.61 1.23
N ILE A 201 -1.39 -3.94 2.41
CA ILE A 201 -0.25 -3.28 3.03
C ILE A 201 0.88 -4.28 3.22
N ASN A 202 1.99 -4.11 2.53
CA ASN A 202 3.22 -4.84 2.78
C ASN A 202 3.88 -4.28 4.05
N ILE A 203 4.01 -5.10 5.06
CA ILE A 203 4.53 -4.72 6.39
C ILE A 203 5.61 -5.71 6.77
N HIS A 204 6.78 -5.22 7.23
CA HIS A 204 7.84 -6.06 7.78
C HIS A 204 7.65 -6.35 9.26
N ASP A 205 7.11 -5.39 9.99
CA ASP A 205 6.85 -5.48 11.42
C ASP A 205 5.56 -6.27 11.68
N VAL A 206 5.70 -7.42 12.34
CA VAL A 206 4.59 -8.32 12.67
C VAL A 206 3.63 -7.69 13.64
N LEU A 207 4.13 -6.92 14.63
CA LEU A 207 3.29 -6.22 15.61
C LEU A 207 2.39 -5.17 14.93
N LEU A 208 2.96 -4.35 14.04
CA LEU A 208 2.17 -3.40 13.26
C LEU A 208 1.13 -4.11 12.37
N ALA A 209 1.46 -5.28 11.82
CA ALA A 209 0.50 -6.05 11.03
C ALA A 209 -0.66 -6.54 11.90
N GLN A 210 -0.40 -7.03 13.11
CA GLN A 210 -1.43 -7.47 14.06
C GLN A 210 -2.32 -6.30 14.53
N MET A 211 -1.73 -5.17 14.89
CA MET A 211 -2.46 -4.00 15.42
C MET A 211 -3.36 -3.32 14.39
N PHE A 212 -2.99 -3.29 13.12
CA PHE A 212 -3.62 -2.40 12.12
C PHE A 212 -4.27 -3.13 10.94
N SER A 213 -4.35 -4.46 10.92
CA SER A 213 -5.01 -5.18 9.85
C SER A 213 -6.14 -6.09 10.36
N GLN A 214 -7.11 -6.34 9.48
CA GLN A 214 -8.25 -7.24 9.75
C GLN A 214 -7.96 -8.68 9.28
N ARG A 215 -6.95 -8.84 8.43
CA ARG A 215 -6.53 -10.12 7.86
C ARG A 215 -5.05 -10.04 7.53
N ILE A 216 -4.36 -11.12 7.78
CA ILE A 216 -2.94 -11.26 7.49
C ILE A 216 -2.71 -12.39 6.52
N VAL A 217 -1.93 -12.11 5.48
CA VAL A 217 -1.44 -13.11 4.52
C VAL A 217 0.08 -13.20 4.64
N GLY A 218 0.55 -14.37 5.05
CA GLY A 218 1.98 -14.70 5.17
C GLY A 218 2.49 -15.31 3.86
N LEU A 219 3.52 -14.70 3.29
CA LEU A 219 4.21 -15.24 2.12
C LEU A 219 5.58 -15.81 2.48
N ALA A 220 5.89 -16.98 1.93
CA ALA A 220 7.22 -17.57 1.95
C ALA A 220 7.54 -18.19 0.58
N LEU A 221 8.73 -17.88 0.04
CA LEU A 221 9.20 -18.41 -1.25
C LEU A 221 8.18 -18.30 -2.38
N GLY A 222 7.46 -17.17 -2.45
CA GLY A 222 6.48 -16.92 -3.50
C GLY A 222 5.13 -17.63 -3.35
N ASN A 223 4.88 -18.30 -2.20
CA ASN A 223 3.62 -18.98 -1.88
C ASN A 223 2.93 -18.33 -0.69
N ILE A 224 1.59 -18.42 -0.62
CA ILE A 224 0.84 -18.14 0.59
C ILE A 224 0.98 -19.34 1.53
N VAL A 225 1.53 -19.11 2.72
CA VAL A 225 1.70 -20.13 3.77
C VAL A 225 0.81 -19.88 4.97
N TYR A 226 0.24 -18.68 5.07
CA TYR A 226 -0.77 -18.30 6.05
C TYR A 226 -1.79 -17.35 5.42
N ASP A 227 -3.04 -17.50 5.78
CA ASP A 227 -4.14 -16.62 5.41
C ASP A 227 -5.20 -16.70 6.51
N GLY A 228 -5.26 -15.68 7.36
CA GLY A 228 -6.13 -15.72 8.55
C GLY A 228 -6.21 -14.38 9.28
N SER A 229 -6.82 -14.41 10.48
CA SER A 229 -6.92 -13.25 11.34
C SER A 229 -5.59 -12.95 12.07
N PRO A 230 -5.38 -11.71 12.57
CA PRO A 230 -4.20 -11.36 13.35
C PRO A 230 -3.96 -12.27 14.56
N GLU A 231 -5.02 -12.68 15.25
CA GLU A 231 -4.96 -13.55 16.43
C GLU A 231 -4.47 -14.98 16.10
N GLY A 232 -4.56 -15.38 14.84
CA GLY A 232 -4.05 -16.67 14.37
C GLY A 232 -2.55 -16.74 14.13
N LEU A 233 -1.80 -15.65 14.31
CA LEU A 233 -0.34 -15.62 14.19
C LEU A 233 0.32 -16.20 15.44
N THR A 234 0.35 -17.53 15.53
CA THR A 234 1.06 -18.25 16.59
C THR A 234 2.56 -18.36 16.27
N PRO A 235 3.44 -18.71 17.27
CA PRO A 235 4.86 -18.98 17.03
C PRO A 235 5.10 -19.99 15.91
N GLU A 236 4.27 -21.05 15.81
CA GLU A 236 4.36 -22.07 14.77
C GLU A 236 4.02 -21.52 13.38
N VAL A 237 3.07 -20.58 13.29
CA VAL A 237 2.73 -19.87 12.04
C VAL A 237 3.86 -18.95 11.64
N LEU A 238 4.43 -18.19 12.56
CA LEU A 238 5.58 -17.33 12.30
C LEU A 238 6.80 -18.15 11.85
N THR A 239 7.07 -19.30 12.47
CA THR A 239 8.10 -20.23 12.02
C THR A 239 7.89 -20.71 10.58
N LYS A 240 6.63 -20.98 10.16
CA LYS A 240 6.33 -21.34 8.77
C LYS A 240 6.57 -20.20 7.78
N ILE A 241 6.37 -18.95 8.23
CA ILE A 241 6.54 -17.76 7.38
C ILE A 241 8.01 -17.37 7.28
N TYR A 242 8.72 -17.29 8.42
CA TYR A 242 10.04 -16.68 8.50
C TYR A 242 11.19 -17.68 8.69
N GLY A 243 10.90 -18.91 9.10
CA GLY A 243 11.87 -19.93 9.49
C GLY A 243 11.97 -20.08 11.00
N GLU A 244 12.86 -20.98 11.44
CA GLU A 244 13.08 -21.27 12.86
C GLU A 244 13.76 -20.09 13.56
N GLU A 245 13.04 -19.45 14.48
CA GLU A 245 13.48 -18.38 15.37
C GLU A 245 12.62 -18.42 16.64
N ASP A 246 13.10 -17.83 17.73
CA ASP A 246 12.27 -17.70 18.94
C ASP A 246 11.28 -16.54 18.80
N TRP A 247 10.05 -16.86 18.44
CA TRP A 247 8.96 -15.90 18.22
C TRP A 247 8.18 -15.56 19.50
N SER A 248 8.48 -16.21 20.65
CA SER A 248 7.74 -16.00 21.91
C SER A 248 7.80 -14.54 22.35
N ALA A 249 8.99 -13.94 22.33
CA ALA A 249 9.19 -12.54 22.71
C ALA A 249 8.53 -11.53 21.76
N THR A 250 8.21 -11.93 20.52
CA THR A 250 7.51 -11.07 19.56
C THR A 250 6.00 -10.99 19.85
N ILE A 251 5.43 -12.08 20.38
CA ILE A 251 3.99 -12.18 20.67
C ILE A 251 3.68 -11.54 22.05
N GLU A 252 4.52 -11.75 23.06
CA GLU A 252 4.34 -11.16 24.40
C GLU A 252 4.28 -9.62 24.38
N LYS A 253 4.98 -8.96 23.45
CA LYS A 253 4.92 -7.50 23.32
C LYS A 253 3.58 -6.94 22.82
N VAL A 254 2.73 -7.76 22.23
CA VAL A 254 1.39 -7.33 21.77
C VAL A 254 0.47 -7.11 22.97
N ASP A 255 0.55 -8.01 23.95
CA ASP A 255 -0.30 -7.98 25.15
C ASP A 255 0.03 -6.78 26.06
N ASP A 256 1.32 -6.38 26.13
CA ASP A 256 1.78 -5.25 26.96
C ASP A 256 1.46 -3.87 26.31
N GLU A 257 1.41 -3.76 24.98
CA GLU A 257 1.18 -2.46 24.29
C GLU A 257 -0.31 -2.10 24.15
N ASP A 258 -1.24 -3.05 24.29
CA ASP A 258 -2.69 -2.80 24.27
C ASP A 258 -3.22 -2.17 25.59
N GLU A 259 -2.44 -2.21 26.69
CA GLU A 259 -2.79 -1.61 27.98
C GLU A 259 -2.42 -0.10 28.09
N GLU A 260 -1.63 0.46 27.14
CA GLU A 260 -1.18 1.88 27.14
C GLU A 260 -1.90 2.80 26.12
N VAL A 261 -3.07 2.42 25.59
CA VAL A 261 -3.82 3.22 24.60
C VAL A 261 -5.08 3.85 25.18
#